data_9f8af40221a9a4313dc5d5f6d26bf93c
#
_entry.id   9f8af40221a9a4313dc5d5f6d26bf93c
#
_cell.length_a   1.000
_cell.length_b   1.000
_cell.length_c   1.000
_cell.angle_alpha   90.00
_cell.angle_beta   90.00
_cell.angle_gamma   90.00
#
_symmetry.space_group_name_H-M   'P 1'
#
loop_
_entity.id
_entity.type
_entity.pdbx_description
1 polymer ?
#
loop_
_entity_poly.entity_id
_entity_poly.type
_entity_poly.pdbx_seq_one_letter_code
_entity_poly.pdbx_strand_id
1 'polypeptide(L)'
;NLISMRVINPENPVINTRSFGEDPIQVADKVIAYASGLESGGVLSVCKHFPGHGDTDVDSHKALPVLPFTRERLDSVELYPFKEAIRAGLGGMMVGHLQVPVIEPIGGLPSSLSRNVVYDLLTDELAFKGLIFTDALAMKGVAGNGNVSLQALKAGNDMVLSPRNLKEEIPAVLEAIEKGELTREDIESKCRKVLTYKYVLGLKKKSYVQLSGLEQRINSPQTRDLVRRLNLAAITVLNNKNHILPLHTDKEQTIALLEVGDPGETDALAKQLSRYTSLARFSLRANQTEEKNQRLRDSLSTYKRIIVAVSEQRLAPYQPFFAKFVPESPAIYLFFTPGKMMLQIQRAVAHASAVVLGHSYSSDVQRQVADVLFAKASADGQLSASLGELFPTGAGVTITPKTPLHFVPEEYGLSSAHLKRIDSIALDGIRQGAYPGCQVVVL
;
A
#
# COMPACT_ATOMS: atom_id res chain seq x y z
N ASN A 1 -0.31 15.78 -4.41
CA ASN A 1 0.23 14.46 -4.11
C ASN A 1 -0.20 13.46 -5.18
N LEU A 2 0.67 12.51 -5.54
CA LEU A 2 0.45 11.58 -6.64
C LEU A 2 -0.14 10.26 -6.14
N ILE A 3 -1.31 9.87 -6.66
CA ILE A 3 -2.05 8.67 -6.24
C ILE A 3 -2.14 7.71 -7.43
N SER A 4 -1.66 6.49 -7.25
CA SER A 4 -1.65 5.49 -8.33
C SER A 4 -3.02 4.81 -8.46
N MET A 5 -3.73 5.13 -9.55
CA MET A 5 -5.02 4.52 -9.91
C MET A 5 -4.80 3.34 -10.87
N ARG A 6 -4.15 2.30 -10.39
CA ARG A 6 -3.77 1.19 -11.25
C ARG A 6 -4.46 -0.08 -10.80
N VAL A 7 -5.25 -0.63 -11.70
CA VAL A 7 -5.63 -2.04 -11.64
C VAL A 7 -4.41 -2.81 -12.13
N ILE A 8 -3.71 -3.48 -11.23
CA ILE A 8 -2.40 -4.05 -11.53
C ILE A 8 -2.51 -5.48 -12.03
N ASN A 9 -1.74 -5.78 -13.06
CA ASN A 9 -1.27 -7.13 -13.31
C ASN A 9 -0.19 -7.45 -12.26
N PRO A 10 -0.33 -8.51 -11.43
CA PRO A 10 0.65 -8.87 -10.40
C PRO A 10 2.07 -9.11 -10.94
N GLU A 11 2.18 -9.48 -12.21
CA GLU A 11 3.44 -9.70 -12.92
C GLU A 11 4.11 -8.41 -13.40
N ASN A 12 3.45 -7.25 -13.30
CA ASN A 12 4.01 -5.98 -13.75
C ASN A 12 5.27 -5.60 -12.93
N PRO A 13 6.45 -5.49 -13.59
CA PRO A 13 7.73 -5.32 -12.88
C PRO A 13 7.91 -3.93 -12.24
N VAL A 14 7.16 -2.92 -12.71
CA VAL A 14 7.40 -1.51 -12.35
C VAL A 14 6.48 -1.02 -11.26
N ILE A 15 5.25 -1.51 -11.24
CA ILE A 15 4.16 -0.91 -10.47
C ILE A 15 3.93 -1.58 -9.15
N ASN A 16 3.92 -2.89 -9.16
CA ASN A 16 3.92 -3.79 -8.02
C ASN A 16 3.30 -3.20 -6.73
N THR A 17 4.12 -2.77 -5.78
CA THR A 17 3.69 -2.22 -4.48
C THR A 17 3.12 -0.79 -4.54
N ARG A 18 3.04 -0.17 -5.72
CA ARG A 18 2.51 1.20 -5.91
C ARG A 18 1.02 1.21 -6.30
N SER A 19 0.41 0.05 -6.48
CA SER A 19 -1.02 -0.10 -6.77
C SER A 19 -1.82 -0.41 -5.51
N PHE A 20 -3.10 -0.05 -5.51
CA PHE A 20 -4.06 -0.44 -4.49
C PHE A 20 -4.66 -1.84 -4.70
N GLY A 21 -4.40 -2.49 -5.83
CA GLY A 21 -4.88 -3.84 -6.11
C GLY A 21 -5.13 -4.12 -7.59
N GLU A 22 -5.74 -5.27 -7.87
CA GLU A 22 -6.11 -5.73 -9.22
C GLU A 22 -7.62 -5.68 -9.50
N ASP A 23 -8.45 -5.43 -8.49
CA ASP A 23 -9.88 -5.21 -8.66
C ASP A 23 -10.17 -3.73 -8.88
N PRO A 24 -10.78 -3.31 -10.03
CA PRO A 24 -10.99 -1.92 -10.37
C PRO A 24 -11.90 -1.17 -9.40
N ILE A 25 -12.88 -1.85 -8.78
CA ILE A 25 -13.81 -1.25 -7.83
C ILE A 25 -13.07 -0.94 -6.53
N GLN A 26 -12.34 -1.91 -5.99
CA GLN A 26 -11.56 -1.70 -4.77
C GLN A 26 -10.45 -0.65 -4.95
N VAL A 27 -9.83 -0.61 -6.14
CA VAL A 27 -8.84 0.43 -6.48
C VAL A 27 -9.51 1.81 -6.46
N ALA A 28 -10.69 1.96 -7.07
CA ALA A 28 -11.44 3.21 -7.09
C ALA A 28 -11.77 3.68 -5.66
N ASP A 29 -12.35 2.82 -4.83
CA ASP A 29 -12.74 3.13 -3.45
C ASP A 29 -11.55 3.62 -2.61
N LYS A 30 -10.44 2.88 -2.65
CA LYS A 30 -9.23 3.22 -1.88
C LYS A 30 -8.59 4.52 -2.37
N VAL A 31 -8.54 4.73 -3.69
CA VAL A 31 -8.01 5.97 -4.28
C VAL A 31 -8.86 7.17 -3.89
N ILE A 32 -10.18 7.06 -4.00
CA ILE A 32 -11.11 8.15 -3.65
C ILE A 32 -10.97 8.49 -2.17
N ALA A 33 -10.95 7.48 -1.28
CA ALA A 33 -10.79 7.70 0.15
C ALA A 33 -9.46 8.41 0.47
N TYR A 34 -8.35 7.94 -0.13
CA TYR A 34 -7.03 8.54 0.07
C TYR A 34 -6.94 9.96 -0.49
N ALA A 35 -7.45 10.18 -1.70
CA ALA A 35 -7.45 11.48 -2.37
C ALA A 35 -8.30 12.52 -1.62
N SER A 36 -9.51 12.14 -1.20
CA SER A 36 -10.40 13.00 -0.41
C SER A 36 -9.76 13.38 0.93
N GLY A 37 -9.04 12.46 1.58
CA GLY A 37 -8.27 12.75 2.78
C GLY A 37 -7.17 13.78 2.55
N LEU A 38 -6.42 13.70 1.44
CA LEU A 38 -5.42 14.70 1.06
C LEU A 38 -6.05 16.07 0.80
N GLU A 39 -7.14 16.11 0.02
CA GLU A 39 -7.81 17.36 -0.35
C GLU A 39 -8.47 18.04 0.86
N SER A 40 -9.06 17.28 1.77
CA SER A 40 -9.56 17.81 3.04
C SER A 40 -8.44 18.40 3.91
N GLY A 41 -7.21 17.89 3.78
CA GLY A 41 -5.99 18.45 4.39
C GLY A 41 -5.40 19.64 3.63
N GLY A 42 -6.03 20.14 2.58
CA GLY A 42 -5.55 21.29 1.77
C GLY A 42 -4.46 20.92 0.76
N VAL A 43 -4.31 19.65 0.39
CA VAL A 43 -3.30 19.18 -0.57
C VAL A 43 -4.02 18.64 -1.82
N LEU A 44 -3.76 19.24 -2.99
CA LEU A 44 -4.29 18.73 -4.25
C LEU A 44 -3.85 17.27 -4.48
N SER A 45 -4.81 16.39 -4.68
CA SER A 45 -4.57 15.02 -5.13
C SER A 45 -4.37 15.00 -6.65
N VAL A 46 -3.50 14.11 -7.13
CA VAL A 46 -3.28 13.89 -8.58
C VAL A 46 -3.29 12.39 -8.85
N CYS A 47 -4.35 11.94 -9.50
CA CYS A 47 -4.53 10.55 -9.88
C CYS A 47 -3.67 10.21 -11.11
N LYS A 48 -3.03 9.02 -11.11
CA LYS A 48 -2.10 8.63 -12.16
C LYS A 48 -2.01 7.12 -12.38
N HIS A 49 -1.58 6.71 -13.56
CA HIS A 49 -1.26 7.44 -14.78
C HIS A 49 -2.38 7.16 -15.79
N PHE A 50 -3.12 8.20 -16.15
CA PHE A 50 -4.19 8.09 -17.15
C PHE A 50 -3.59 7.73 -18.53
N PRO A 51 -4.22 6.87 -19.34
CA PRO A 51 -5.49 6.17 -19.12
C PRO A 51 -5.40 4.81 -18.40
N GLY A 52 -4.25 4.41 -17.85
CA GLY A 52 -4.06 3.19 -17.09
C GLY A 52 -2.73 2.51 -17.42
N HIS A 53 -1.81 2.38 -16.47
CA HIS A 53 -0.47 1.82 -16.68
C HIS A 53 -0.27 0.52 -15.86
N GLY A 54 -1.37 -0.10 -15.42
CA GLY A 54 -1.30 -1.24 -14.51
C GLY A 54 -0.94 -2.56 -15.19
N ASP A 55 -1.45 -2.78 -16.37
CA ASP A 55 -1.29 -4.02 -17.13
C ASP A 55 -0.38 -3.80 -18.34
N THR A 56 0.89 -3.49 -18.07
CA THR A 56 1.94 -3.31 -19.08
C THR A 56 3.19 -4.08 -18.69
N ASP A 57 3.86 -4.66 -19.67
CA ASP A 57 5.09 -5.44 -19.50
C ASP A 57 6.37 -4.59 -19.61
N VAL A 58 6.25 -3.34 -20.06
CA VAL A 58 7.35 -2.45 -20.36
C VAL A 58 7.41 -1.29 -19.39
N ASP A 59 8.62 -0.98 -18.91
CA ASP A 59 8.91 0.18 -18.09
C ASP A 59 8.92 1.46 -18.92
N SER A 60 8.01 2.40 -18.65
CA SER A 60 7.90 3.69 -19.34
C SER A 60 9.15 4.58 -19.21
N HIS A 61 10.04 4.29 -18.25
CA HIS A 61 11.34 4.95 -18.17
C HIS A 61 12.33 4.45 -19.24
N LYS A 62 12.07 3.29 -19.83
CA LYS A 62 12.97 2.65 -20.82
C LYS A 62 12.45 2.71 -22.24
N ALA A 63 11.14 2.58 -22.44
CA ALA A 63 10.48 2.59 -23.74
C ALA A 63 9.02 3.04 -23.59
N LEU A 64 8.29 3.17 -24.71
CA LEU A 64 6.87 3.49 -24.72
C LEU A 64 6.03 2.20 -24.54
N PRO A 65 5.36 2.00 -23.39
CA PRO A 65 4.50 0.83 -23.18
C PRO A 65 3.25 0.92 -24.05
N VAL A 66 2.74 -0.22 -24.50
CA VAL A 66 1.52 -0.33 -25.31
C VAL A 66 0.40 -0.94 -24.49
N LEU A 67 -0.81 -0.38 -24.61
CA LEU A 67 -2.07 -0.95 -24.10
C LEU A 67 -2.87 -1.49 -25.30
N PRO A 68 -2.70 -2.76 -25.68
CA PRO A 68 -3.30 -3.34 -26.89
C PRO A 68 -4.74 -3.83 -26.62
N PHE A 69 -5.49 -3.11 -25.79
CA PHE A 69 -6.81 -3.51 -25.35
C PHE A 69 -7.92 -2.93 -26.25
N THR A 70 -9.07 -3.62 -26.24
CA THR A 70 -10.30 -3.07 -26.83
C THR A 70 -10.83 -1.93 -25.99
N ARG A 71 -11.73 -1.13 -26.57
CA ARG A 71 -12.37 -0.02 -25.87
C ARG A 71 -13.16 -0.50 -24.65
N GLU A 72 -13.89 -1.61 -24.78
CA GLU A 72 -14.69 -2.21 -23.71
C GLU A 72 -13.82 -2.64 -22.53
N ARG A 73 -12.65 -3.22 -22.80
CA ARG A 73 -11.69 -3.58 -21.76
C ARG A 73 -11.15 -2.34 -21.05
N LEU A 74 -10.72 -1.33 -21.80
CA LEU A 74 -10.24 -0.07 -21.21
C LEU A 74 -11.32 0.56 -20.32
N ASP A 75 -12.56 0.59 -20.77
CA ASP A 75 -13.67 1.21 -20.05
C ASP A 75 -14.03 0.49 -18.75
N SER A 76 -13.93 -0.84 -18.73
CA SER A 76 -14.33 -1.65 -17.59
C SER A 76 -13.21 -1.86 -16.56
N VAL A 77 -11.95 -1.73 -16.93
CA VAL A 77 -10.81 -2.03 -16.05
C VAL A 77 -9.92 -0.79 -15.88
N GLU A 78 -9.22 -0.37 -16.94
CA GLU A 78 -8.20 0.66 -16.83
C GLU A 78 -8.80 2.05 -16.52
N LEU A 79 -9.87 2.43 -17.22
CA LEU A 79 -10.54 3.72 -17.06
C LEU A 79 -11.52 3.76 -15.89
N TYR A 80 -12.00 2.61 -15.40
CA TYR A 80 -13.01 2.55 -14.36
C TYR A 80 -12.63 3.38 -13.10
N PRO A 81 -11.44 3.19 -12.48
CA PRO A 81 -11.07 3.97 -11.32
C PRO A 81 -10.97 5.48 -11.60
N PHE A 82 -10.54 5.86 -12.81
CA PHE A 82 -10.48 7.26 -13.21
C PHE A 82 -11.87 7.89 -13.36
N LYS A 83 -12.82 7.16 -13.95
CA LYS A 83 -14.21 7.59 -14.05
C LYS A 83 -14.83 7.85 -12.68
N GLU A 84 -14.61 6.93 -11.73
CA GLU A 84 -15.11 7.08 -10.36
C GLU A 84 -14.43 8.27 -9.63
N ALA A 85 -13.11 8.47 -9.82
CA ALA A 85 -12.41 9.62 -9.28
C ALA A 85 -12.92 10.96 -9.84
N ILE A 86 -13.24 11.00 -11.13
CA ILE A 86 -13.85 12.18 -11.78
C ILE A 86 -15.23 12.45 -11.19
N ARG A 87 -16.06 11.42 -11.01
CA ARG A 87 -17.39 11.54 -10.37
C ARG A 87 -17.29 12.01 -8.92
N ALA A 88 -16.25 11.58 -8.20
CA ALA A 88 -15.97 12.04 -6.85
C ALA A 88 -15.42 13.48 -6.78
N GLY A 89 -15.13 14.11 -7.91
CA GLY A 89 -14.69 15.51 -7.98
C GLY A 89 -13.22 15.73 -7.64
N LEU A 90 -12.34 14.72 -7.79
CA LEU A 90 -10.93 14.86 -7.49
C LEU A 90 -10.22 15.86 -8.40
N GLY A 91 -9.29 16.65 -7.83
CA GLY A 91 -8.80 17.88 -8.43
C GLY A 91 -7.69 17.75 -9.47
N GLY A 92 -6.97 16.62 -9.56
CA GLY A 92 -5.81 16.49 -10.45
C GLY A 92 -5.72 15.16 -11.19
N MET A 93 -5.21 15.19 -12.43
CA MET A 93 -4.95 14.00 -13.25
C MET A 93 -3.57 14.09 -13.90
N MET A 94 -2.80 13.01 -13.85
CA MET A 94 -1.54 12.90 -14.57
C MET A 94 -1.67 11.92 -15.72
N VAL A 95 -1.39 12.37 -16.92
CA VAL A 95 -1.40 11.56 -18.14
C VAL A 95 -0.02 10.92 -18.32
N GLY A 96 0.02 9.60 -18.41
CA GLY A 96 1.24 8.82 -18.60
C GLY A 96 1.76 8.85 -20.04
N HIS A 97 2.92 8.24 -20.25
CA HIS A 97 3.47 8.02 -21.59
C HIS A 97 3.17 6.59 -22.01
N LEU A 98 2.02 6.40 -22.66
CA LEU A 98 1.48 5.09 -23.07
C LEU A 98 1.02 5.16 -24.52
N GLN A 99 1.19 4.12 -25.28
CA GLN A 99 0.56 3.97 -26.59
C GLN A 99 -0.78 3.24 -26.40
N VAL A 100 -1.88 3.83 -26.88
CA VAL A 100 -3.24 3.30 -26.74
C VAL A 100 -3.90 3.26 -28.11
N PRO A 101 -3.62 2.22 -28.93
CA PRO A 101 -3.98 2.20 -30.35
C PRO A 101 -5.47 2.35 -30.64
N VAL A 102 -6.35 1.89 -29.75
CA VAL A 102 -7.79 1.97 -29.91
C VAL A 102 -8.33 3.41 -29.75
N ILE A 103 -7.56 4.33 -29.13
CA ILE A 103 -7.92 5.74 -28.94
C ILE A 103 -7.06 6.62 -29.85
N GLU A 104 -5.74 6.35 -29.89
CA GLU A 104 -4.76 7.07 -30.70
C GLU A 104 -4.14 6.13 -31.73
N PRO A 105 -4.61 6.20 -32.99
CA PRO A 105 -4.13 5.31 -34.05
C PRO A 105 -2.74 5.63 -34.55
N ILE A 106 -2.18 6.80 -34.22
CA ILE A 106 -0.82 7.19 -34.62
C ILE A 106 0.19 6.37 -33.81
N GLY A 107 0.88 5.46 -34.50
CA GLY A 107 1.91 4.62 -33.87
C GLY A 107 3.05 5.46 -33.29
N GLY A 108 3.46 5.13 -32.04
CA GLY A 108 4.55 5.83 -31.36
C GLY A 108 4.18 7.18 -30.71
N LEU A 109 2.94 7.66 -30.86
CA LEU A 109 2.47 8.87 -30.19
C LEU A 109 2.02 8.54 -28.75
N PRO A 110 2.72 9.06 -27.71
CA PRO A 110 2.33 8.83 -26.33
C PRO A 110 1.01 9.52 -25.95
N SER A 111 0.22 8.90 -25.09
CA SER A 111 -1.06 9.44 -24.62
C SER A 111 -0.97 10.85 -24.03
N SER A 112 0.13 11.21 -23.38
CA SER A 112 0.36 12.57 -22.87
C SER A 112 0.55 13.62 -23.95
N LEU A 113 0.85 13.21 -25.20
CA LEU A 113 1.01 14.10 -26.35
C LEU A 113 -0.16 13.97 -27.34
N SER A 114 -1.12 13.08 -27.08
CA SER A 114 -2.27 12.79 -27.93
C SER A 114 -3.46 13.66 -27.55
N ARG A 115 -4.00 14.43 -28.50
CA ARG A 115 -5.25 15.17 -28.32
C ARG A 115 -6.44 14.23 -28.09
N ASN A 116 -6.48 13.11 -28.81
CA ASN A 116 -7.53 12.10 -28.67
C ASN A 116 -7.62 11.57 -27.22
N VAL A 117 -6.48 11.45 -26.52
CA VAL A 117 -6.45 10.96 -25.14
C VAL A 117 -6.69 12.08 -24.13
N VAL A 118 -6.02 13.23 -24.28
CA VAL A 118 -6.04 14.30 -23.26
C VAL A 118 -7.31 15.16 -23.39
N TYR A 119 -7.62 15.60 -24.58
CA TYR A 119 -8.78 16.47 -24.78
C TYR A 119 -10.05 15.66 -25.04
N ASP A 120 -10.07 14.85 -26.10
CA ASP A 120 -11.31 14.23 -26.56
C ASP A 120 -11.81 13.18 -25.55
N LEU A 121 -10.93 12.31 -25.02
CA LEU A 121 -11.34 11.33 -24.00
C LEU A 121 -11.43 11.95 -22.60
N LEU A 122 -10.34 12.53 -22.05
CA LEU A 122 -10.30 12.91 -20.64
C LEU A 122 -11.14 14.16 -20.36
N THR A 123 -11.00 15.21 -21.21
CA THR A 123 -11.63 16.50 -20.96
C THR A 123 -13.08 16.54 -21.46
N ASP A 124 -13.33 16.03 -22.66
CA ASP A 124 -14.66 16.12 -23.30
C ASP A 124 -15.55 14.93 -22.91
N GLU A 125 -15.17 13.71 -23.27
CA GLU A 125 -15.99 12.51 -23.02
C GLU A 125 -16.17 12.22 -21.51
N LEU A 126 -15.06 12.20 -20.74
CA LEU A 126 -15.11 11.93 -19.30
C LEU A 126 -15.40 13.19 -18.47
N ALA A 127 -15.48 14.34 -19.09
CA ALA A 127 -15.83 15.64 -18.50
C ALA A 127 -14.94 16.06 -17.32
N PHE A 128 -13.66 15.68 -17.32
CA PHE A 128 -12.73 16.07 -16.27
C PHE A 128 -12.45 17.59 -16.32
N LYS A 129 -12.63 18.26 -15.18
CA LYS A 129 -12.47 19.72 -15.05
C LYS A 129 -11.27 20.15 -14.21
N GLY A 130 -10.59 19.19 -13.56
CA GLY A 130 -9.42 19.43 -12.71
C GLY A 130 -8.15 19.74 -13.51
N LEU A 131 -7.01 19.92 -12.81
CA LEU A 131 -5.71 20.15 -13.43
C LEU A 131 -5.17 18.89 -14.10
N ILE A 132 -4.72 19.03 -15.34
CA ILE A 132 -4.13 17.95 -16.14
C ILE A 132 -2.61 18.16 -16.24
N PHE A 133 -1.85 17.17 -15.80
CA PHE A 133 -0.39 17.15 -15.81
C PHE A 133 0.11 16.12 -16.79
N THR A 134 1.21 16.38 -17.47
CA THR A 134 1.98 15.30 -18.11
C THR A 134 2.72 14.50 -17.07
N ASP A 135 3.09 13.25 -17.34
CA ASP A 135 4.23 12.62 -16.68
C ASP A 135 5.54 13.33 -17.13
N ALA A 136 6.67 12.98 -16.52
CA ALA A 136 7.93 13.72 -16.73
C ALA A 136 8.40 13.65 -18.19
N LEU A 137 8.43 14.79 -18.88
CA LEU A 137 8.82 14.87 -20.30
C LEU A 137 10.30 14.53 -20.56
N ALA A 138 11.11 14.44 -19.51
CA ALA A 138 12.49 13.95 -19.61
C ALA A 138 12.58 12.42 -19.80
N MET A 139 11.50 11.67 -19.66
CA MET A 139 11.46 10.22 -19.81
C MET A 139 11.66 9.78 -21.25
N LYS A 140 12.18 8.54 -21.44
CA LYS A 140 12.43 7.98 -22.77
C LYS A 140 11.16 7.69 -23.56
N GLY A 141 10.03 7.46 -22.88
CA GLY A 141 8.74 7.19 -23.50
C GLY A 141 8.19 8.28 -24.41
N VAL A 142 8.73 9.51 -24.33
CA VAL A 142 8.39 10.63 -25.25
C VAL A 142 9.55 11.01 -26.16
N ALA A 143 10.68 10.31 -26.12
CA ALA A 143 11.84 10.62 -26.94
C ALA A 143 11.51 10.49 -28.44
N GLY A 144 12.05 11.38 -29.26
CA GLY A 144 11.83 11.36 -30.71
C GLY A 144 10.58 12.12 -31.22
N ASN A 145 9.75 12.66 -30.31
CA ASN A 145 8.53 13.37 -30.69
C ASN A 145 8.71 14.90 -30.87
N GLY A 146 9.91 15.38 -31.21
CA GLY A 146 10.19 16.81 -31.43
C GLY A 146 10.00 17.65 -30.16
N ASN A 147 9.36 18.83 -30.27
CA ASN A 147 9.09 19.67 -29.10
C ASN A 147 7.90 19.10 -28.28
N VAL A 148 8.24 18.30 -27.27
CA VAL A 148 7.24 17.57 -26.46
C VAL A 148 6.40 18.48 -25.57
N SER A 149 6.94 19.62 -25.11
CA SER A 149 6.16 20.59 -24.32
C SER A 149 5.07 21.25 -25.17
N LEU A 150 5.40 21.66 -26.39
CA LEU A 150 4.43 22.22 -27.33
C LEU A 150 3.33 21.21 -27.65
N GLN A 151 3.71 19.97 -28.00
CA GLN A 151 2.74 18.91 -28.29
C GLN A 151 1.83 18.62 -27.11
N ALA A 152 2.38 18.53 -25.88
CA ALA A 152 1.60 18.32 -24.66
C ALA A 152 0.58 19.43 -24.41
N LEU A 153 0.96 20.69 -24.62
CA LEU A 153 0.04 21.84 -24.50
C LEU A 153 -1.06 21.80 -25.55
N LYS A 154 -0.72 21.48 -26.81
CA LYS A 154 -1.67 21.29 -27.91
C LYS A 154 -2.62 20.10 -27.67
N ALA A 155 -2.14 19.05 -27.03
CA ALA A 155 -2.96 17.90 -26.64
C ALA A 155 -4.02 18.23 -25.57
N GLY A 156 -3.82 19.29 -24.77
CA GLY A 156 -4.79 19.73 -23.77
C GLY A 156 -4.26 19.73 -22.33
N ASN A 157 -3.02 19.31 -22.07
CA ASN A 157 -2.47 19.38 -20.71
C ASN A 157 -2.38 20.82 -20.21
N ASP A 158 -2.64 21.03 -18.91
CA ASP A 158 -2.53 22.34 -18.26
C ASP A 158 -1.09 22.62 -17.81
N MET A 159 -0.35 21.57 -17.41
CA MET A 159 1.00 21.66 -16.88
C MET A 159 1.91 20.60 -17.49
N VAL A 160 3.11 21.00 -17.90
CA VAL A 160 4.17 20.12 -18.36
C VAL A 160 5.16 19.88 -17.24
N LEU A 161 5.46 18.61 -16.97
CA LEU A 161 6.34 18.22 -15.85
C LEU A 161 7.74 17.91 -16.39
N SER A 162 8.78 18.48 -15.77
CA SER A 162 10.19 18.22 -16.07
C SER A 162 10.52 18.26 -17.55
N PRO A 163 10.27 19.37 -18.26
CA PRO A 163 10.73 19.54 -19.63
C PRO A 163 12.26 19.43 -19.72
N ARG A 164 12.80 18.96 -20.85
CA ARG A 164 14.24 18.71 -20.98
C ARG A 164 15.05 19.99 -21.16
N ASN A 165 14.56 20.92 -21.97
CA ASN A 165 15.27 22.14 -22.33
C ASN A 165 14.31 23.34 -22.48
N LEU A 166 14.07 24.03 -21.37
CA LEU A 166 13.18 25.21 -21.37
C LEU A 166 13.66 26.32 -22.30
N LYS A 167 14.96 26.45 -22.56
CA LYS A 167 15.51 27.50 -23.43
C LYS A 167 15.12 27.30 -24.91
N GLU A 168 14.86 26.08 -25.33
CA GLU A 168 14.39 25.74 -26.68
C GLU A 168 12.88 25.56 -26.70
N GLU A 169 12.28 25.03 -25.65
CA GLU A 169 10.85 24.69 -25.63
C GLU A 169 9.96 25.92 -25.48
N ILE A 170 10.37 26.93 -24.71
CA ILE A 170 9.61 28.17 -24.55
C ILE A 170 9.52 28.97 -25.88
N PRO A 171 10.63 29.23 -26.61
CA PRO A 171 10.57 29.89 -27.91
C PRO A 171 9.66 29.17 -28.91
N ALA A 172 9.70 27.83 -28.94
CA ALA A 172 8.84 27.06 -29.84
C ALA A 172 7.34 27.21 -29.51
N VAL A 173 6.97 27.32 -28.23
CA VAL A 173 5.59 27.62 -27.83
C VAL A 173 5.18 29.04 -28.28
N LEU A 174 6.06 30.03 -28.13
CA LEU A 174 5.81 31.41 -28.57
C LEU A 174 5.64 31.48 -30.10
N GLU A 175 6.50 30.82 -30.85
CA GLU A 175 6.42 30.72 -32.32
C GLU A 175 5.10 30.04 -32.77
N ALA A 176 4.68 28.99 -32.04
CA ALA A 176 3.41 28.30 -32.32
C ALA A 176 2.18 29.24 -32.10
N ILE A 177 2.27 30.14 -31.13
CA ILE A 177 1.23 31.18 -30.91
C ILE A 177 1.25 32.17 -32.06
N GLU A 178 2.42 32.65 -32.50
CA GLU A 178 2.54 33.57 -33.65
C GLU A 178 2.02 32.97 -34.96
N LYS A 179 2.20 31.66 -35.14
CA LYS A 179 1.70 30.91 -36.30
C LYS A 179 0.21 30.53 -36.21
N GLY A 180 -0.45 30.79 -35.07
CA GLY A 180 -1.83 30.39 -34.84
C GLY A 180 -2.06 28.89 -34.60
N GLU A 181 -1.00 28.14 -34.29
CA GLU A 181 -1.06 26.70 -33.93
C GLU A 181 -1.55 26.48 -32.51
N LEU A 182 -1.34 27.47 -31.65
CA LEU A 182 -1.93 27.64 -30.31
C LEU A 182 -2.48 29.04 -30.22
N THR A 183 -3.58 29.22 -29.52
CA THR A 183 -4.08 30.56 -29.26
C THR A 183 -3.53 31.13 -27.96
N ARG A 184 -3.46 32.44 -27.83
CA ARG A 184 -3.11 33.11 -26.59
C ARG A 184 -4.12 32.78 -25.50
N GLU A 185 -5.40 32.73 -25.87
CA GLU A 185 -6.51 32.34 -24.98
C GLU A 185 -6.35 30.94 -24.39
N ASP A 186 -5.85 29.97 -25.17
CA ASP A 186 -5.54 28.60 -24.66
C ASP A 186 -4.53 28.66 -23.53
N ILE A 187 -3.43 29.36 -23.70
CA ILE A 187 -2.38 29.50 -22.69
C ILE A 187 -2.86 30.29 -21.48
N GLU A 188 -3.59 31.41 -21.70
CA GLU A 188 -4.15 32.20 -20.61
C GLU A 188 -5.19 31.43 -19.81
N SER A 189 -6.02 30.62 -20.45
CA SER A 189 -7.00 29.74 -19.79
C SER A 189 -6.29 28.70 -18.88
N LYS A 190 -5.27 28.01 -19.40
CA LYS A 190 -4.44 27.06 -18.62
C LYS A 190 -3.75 27.76 -17.45
N CYS A 191 -3.15 28.92 -17.70
CA CYS A 191 -2.50 29.72 -16.66
C CYS A 191 -3.50 30.13 -15.56
N ARG A 192 -4.68 30.62 -15.95
CA ARG A 192 -5.75 31.00 -15.03
C ARG A 192 -6.19 29.82 -14.17
N LYS A 193 -6.37 28.65 -14.78
CA LYS A 193 -6.73 27.42 -14.07
C LYS A 193 -5.69 27.04 -13.02
N VAL A 194 -4.39 27.05 -13.37
CA VAL A 194 -3.28 26.79 -12.44
C VAL A 194 -3.25 27.81 -11.29
N LEU A 195 -3.41 29.10 -11.61
CA LEU A 195 -3.42 30.18 -10.59
C LEU A 195 -4.63 30.07 -9.66
N THR A 196 -5.80 29.64 -10.18
CA THR A 196 -7.00 29.40 -9.37
C THR A 196 -6.74 28.30 -8.34
N TYR A 197 -6.16 27.16 -8.75
CA TYR A 197 -5.79 26.11 -7.79
C TYR A 197 -4.77 26.58 -6.77
N LYS A 198 -3.73 27.32 -7.19
CA LYS A 198 -2.76 27.92 -6.26
C LYS A 198 -3.43 28.87 -5.25
N TYR A 199 -4.42 29.64 -5.71
CA TYR A 199 -5.14 30.55 -4.84
C TYR A 199 -6.02 29.82 -3.82
N VAL A 200 -6.81 28.83 -4.28
CA VAL A 200 -7.69 28.01 -3.43
C VAL A 200 -6.87 27.25 -2.38
N LEU A 201 -5.70 26.73 -2.75
CA LEU A 201 -4.78 26.02 -1.85
C LEU A 201 -4.01 26.98 -0.92
N GLY A 202 -4.30 28.30 -0.94
CA GLY A 202 -3.67 29.26 -0.03
C GLY A 202 -2.22 29.62 -0.37
N LEU A 203 -1.70 29.20 -1.52
CA LEU A 203 -0.29 29.41 -1.91
C LEU A 203 0.06 30.89 -2.22
N LYS A 204 -0.93 31.80 -2.23
CA LYS A 204 -0.71 33.26 -2.30
C LYS A 204 0.02 33.76 -1.05
N LYS A 205 -0.25 33.20 0.11
CA LYS A 205 0.39 33.58 1.38
C LYS A 205 1.71 32.83 1.52
N LYS A 206 2.80 33.57 1.73
CA LYS A 206 4.08 32.94 2.13
C LYS A 206 3.87 32.28 3.49
N SER A 207 3.89 30.96 3.53
CA SER A 207 3.93 30.20 4.78
C SER A 207 5.29 29.52 4.89
N TYR A 208 5.93 29.71 6.04
CA TYR A 208 7.17 29.02 6.35
C TYR A 208 6.86 27.85 7.27
N VAL A 209 7.45 26.70 6.98
CA VAL A 209 7.35 25.56 7.88
C VAL A 209 8.12 25.89 9.17
N GLN A 210 7.42 25.86 10.29
CA GLN A 210 8.07 25.98 11.60
C GLN A 210 8.84 24.68 11.88
N LEU A 211 10.18 24.77 11.94
CA LEU A 211 11.04 23.62 12.20
C LEU A 211 10.98 23.17 13.66
N SER A 212 10.82 24.13 14.61
CA SER A 212 10.67 23.80 16.02
C SER A 212 9.44 22.93 16.25
N GLY A 213 9.62 21.77 16.87
CA GLY A 213 8.56 20.80 17.15
C GLY A 213 7.97 20.11 15.90
N LEU A 214 8.64 20.17 14.73
CA LEU A 214 8.14 19.58 13.49
C LEU A 214 7.98 18.06 13.61
N GLU A 215 8.99 17.38 14.17
CA GLU A 215 8.98 15.94 14.37
C GLU A 215 7.80 15.50 15.26
N GLN A 216 7.56 16.21 16.36
CA GLN A 216 6.45 15.92 17.27
C GLN A 216 5.08 16.16 16.60
N ARG A 217 4.96 17.16 15.71
CA ARG A 217 3.72 17.41 14.95
C ARG A 217 3.46 16.33 13.91
N ILE A 218 4.51 15.88 13.21
CA ILE A 218 4.38 14.80 12.20
C ILE A 218 4.09 13.46 12.91
N ASN A 219 4.83 13.15 13.97
CA ASN A 219 4.70 11.93 14.75
C ASN A 219 3.83 12.14 16.01
N SER A 220 2.69 12.80 15.85
CA SER A 220 1.75 13.01 16.94
C SER A 220 1.20 11.67 17.47
N PRO A 221 0.64 11.62 18.69
CA PRO A 221 -0.05 10.43 19.19
C PRO A 221 -1.15 9.95 18.23
N GLN A 222 -1.90 10.88 17.63
CA GLN A 222 -2.95 10.60 16.65
C GLN A 222 -2.40 9.96 15.38
N THR A 223 -1.27 10.47 14.88
CA THR A 223 -0.60 9.88 13.70
C THR A 223 -0.11 8.46 14.01
N ARG A 224 0.51 8.25 15.17
CA ARG A 224 0.95 6.91 15.59
C ARG A 224 -0.20 5.94 15.75
N ASP A 225 -1.32 6.37 16.35
CA ASP A 225 -2.51 5.52 16.45
C ASP A 225 -3.09 5.19 15.06
N LEU A 226 -3.17 6.16 14.17
CA LEU A 226 -3.62 5.92 12.79
C LEU A 226 -2.73 4.88 12.09
N VAL A 227 -1.40 5.01 12.20
CA VAL A 227 -0.45 4.04 11.63
C VAL A 227 -0.66 2.66 12.24
N ARG A 228 -0.85 2.58 13.57
CA ARG A 228 -1.12 1.32 14.27
C ARG A 228 -2.41 0.66 13.78
N ARG A 229 -3.49 1.43 13.63
CA ARG A 229 -4.77 0.91 13.10
C ARG A 229 -4.66 0.45 11.64
N LEU A 230 -3.96 1.20 10.80
CA LEU A 230 -3.72 0.81 9.40
C LEU A 230 -2.89 -0.46 9.31
N ASN A 231 -1.84 -0.59 10.10
CA ASN A 231 -1.02 -1.80 10.15
C ASN A 231 -1.86 -3.02 10.59
N LEU A 232 -2.70 -2.86 11.62
CA LEU A 232 -3.56 -3.93 12.09
C LEU A 232 -4.59 -4.35 11.03
N ALA A 233 -5.23 -3.38 10.38
CA ALA A 233 -6.20 -3.64 9.30
C ALA A 233 -5.57 -4.29 8.06
N ALA A 234 -4.25 -4.11 7.86
CA ALA A 234 -3.52 -4.74 6.77
C ALA A 234 -3.14 -6.20 7.06
N ILE A 235 -3.11 -6.63 8.33
CA ILE A 235 -2.76 -8.02 8.67
C ILE A 235 -3.78 -8.96 8.04
N THR A 236 -3.28 -9.87 7.19
CA THR A 236 -4.12 -10.79 6.43
C THR A 236 -3.83 -12.23 6.83
N VAL A 237 -4.83 -12.95 7.31
CA VAL A 237 -4.75 -14.40 7.54
C VAL A 237 -5.24 -15.10 6.28
N LEU A 238 -4.33 -15.66 5.50
CA LEU A 238 -4.66 -16.22 4.18
C LEU A 238 -5.37 -17.56 4.24
N ASN A 239 -5.01 -18.39 5.22
CA ASN A 239 -5.70 -19.63 5.52
C ASN A 239 -5.65 -19.94 7.02
N ASN A 240 -6.56 -20.81 7.47
CA ASN A 240 -6.65 -21.29 8.84
C ASN A 240 -7.21 -22.71 8.84
N LYS A 241 -6.39 -23.68 8.43
CA LYS A 241 -6.82 -25.10 8.30
C LYS A 241 -7.12 -25.66 9.68
N ASN A 242 -8.22 -26.38 9.77
CA ASN A 242 -8.70 -27.03 11.00
C ASN A 242 -8.88 -26.03 12.18
N HIS A 243 -9.10 -24.74 11.87
CA HIS A 243 -9.27 -23.70 12.89
C HIS A 243 -8.13 -23.67 13.91
N ILE A 244 -6.85 -23.83 13.43
CA ILE A 244 -5.67 -23.80 14.29
C ILE A 244 -5.51 -22.46 15.02
N LEU A 245 -5.94 -21.37 14.38
CA LEU A 245 -6.04 -20.04 14.99
C LEU A 245 -7.47 -19.81 15.47
N PRO A 246 -7.67 -19.14 16.61
CA PRO A 246 -6.63 -18.62 17.50
C PRO A 246 -5.94 -19.70 18.32
N LEU A 247 -4.66 -19.48 18.62
CA LEU A 247 -3.88 -20.30 19.52
C LEU A 247 -4.40 -20.14 20.96
N HIS A 248 -4.30 -21.19 21.75
CA HIS A 248 -4.61 -21.13 23.17
C HIS A 248 -3.39 -20.62 23.95
N THR A 249 -3.66 -19.77 24.92
CA THR A 249 -2.63 -19.35 25.89
C THR A 249 -2.32 -20.53 26.80
N ASP A 250 -1.13 -21.08 26.64
CA ASP A 250 -0.66 -22.21 27.40
C ASP A 250 0.86 -22.10 27.57
N LYS A 251 1.31 -21.90 28.80
CA LYS A 251 2.74 -21.80 29.12
C LYS A 251 3.41 -23.14 29.35
N GLU A 252 2.65 -24.21 29.51
CA GLU A 252 3.19 -25.55 29.62
C GLU A 252 3.55 -26.12 28.25
N GLN A 253 2.89 -25.66 27.19
CA GLN A 253 3.20 -26.06 25.82
C GLN A 253 4.23 -25.13 25.20
N THR A 254 5.42 -25.66 24.89
CA THR A 254 6.47 -24.93 24.17
C THR A 254 6.22 -24.97 22.66
N ILE A 255 6.21 -23.79 22.01
CA ILE A 255 6.13 -23.63 20.56
C ILE A 255 7.53 -23.42 20.02
N ALA A 256 7.88 -24.09 18.92
CA ALA A 256 9.10 -23.81 18.18
C ALA A 256 8.90 -22.57 17.32
N LEU A 257 9.75 -21.56 17.49
CA LEU A 257 9.81 -20.37 16.62
C LEU A 257 11.06 -20.51 15.73
N LEU A 258 10.83 -20.79 14.45
CA LEU A 258 11.86 -20.79 13.41
C LEU A 258 11.95 -19.40 12.78
N GLU A 259 13.08 -18.75 12.96
CA GLU A 259 13.36 -17.40 12.46
C GLU A 259 14.16 -17.48 11.16
N VAL A 260 13.63 -16.89 10.09
CA VAL A 260 14.22 -16.90 8.74
C VAL A 260 14.55 -15.46 8.35
N GLY A 261 15.83 -15.10 8.43
CA GLY A 261 16.36 -13.76 8.22
C GLY A 261 17.52 -13.46 9.17
N ASP A 262 17.84 -12.18 9.32
CA ASP A 262 18.91 -11.73 10.18
C ASP A 262 18.55 -11.86 11.68
N PRO A 263 19.55 -12.11 12.55
CA PRO A 263 19.32 -12.21 13.98
C PRO A 263 18.74 -10.92 14.56
N GLY A 264 17.71 -11.08 15.39
CA GLY A 264 17.07 -9.96 16.08
C GLY A 264 15.94 -9.27 15.31
N GLU A 265 15.82 -9.51 14.00
CA GLU A 265 14.73 -8.91 13.21
C GLU A 265 13.33 -9.30 13.68
N THR A 266 13.19 -10.46 14.32
CA THR A 266 11.91 -10.97 14.86
C THR A 266 11.84 -10.93 16.40
N ASP A 267 12.70 -10.18 17.07
CA ASP A 267 12.74 -10.11 18.54
C ASP A 267 11.44 -9.53 19.13
N ALA A 268 10.80 -8.56 18.47
CA ALA A 268 9.54 -8.02 18.95
C ALA A 268 8.41 -9.05 18.91
N LEU A 269 8.39 -9.92 17.87
CA LEU A 269 7.50 -11.06 17.77
C LEU A 269 7.75 -12.05 18.91
N ALA A 270 9.00 -12.49 19.09
CA ALA A 270 9.38 -13.46 20.11
C ALA A 270 9.02 -12.96 21.52
N LYS A 271 9.32 -11.69 21.81
CA LYS A 271 8.98 -11.05 23.08
C LYS A 271 7.46 -11.00 23.32
N GLN A 272 6.66 -10.70 22.28
CA GLN A 272 5.21 -10.66 22.43
C GLN A 272 4.62 -12.07 22.57
N LEU A 273 5.06 -13.04 21.77
CA LEU A 273 4.65 -14.45 21.88
C LEU A 273 4.94 -15.04 23.26
N SER A 274 6.09 -14.70 23.86
CA SER A 274 6.49 -15.16 25.21
C SER A 274 5.54 -14.72 26.33
N ARG A 275 4.65 -13.73 26.07
CA ARG A 275 3.58 -13.35 27.00
C ARG A 275 2.47 -14.39 27.06
N TYR A 276 2.30 -15.15 25.98
CA TYR A 276 1.18 -16.09 25.79
C TYR A 276 1.59 -17.55 25.92
N THR A 277 2.82 -17.91 25.57
CA THR A 277 3.31 -19.29 25.51
C THR A 277 4.80 -19.37 25.78
N SER A 278 5.31 -20.55 26.09
CA SER A 278 6.75 -20.84 26.13
C SER A 278 7.28 -20.98 24.70
N LEU A 279 8.49 -20.47 24.42
CA LEU A 279 9.12 -20.49 23.10
C LEU A 279 10.48 -21.19 23.14
N ALA A 280 10.73 -22.03 22.14
CA ALA A 280 12.06 -22.48 21.76
C ALA A 280 12.43 -21.81 20.43
N ARG A 281 13.47 -20.98 20.44
CA ARG A 281 13.89 -20.20 19.26
C ARG A 281 14.94 -20.95 18.46
N PHE A 282 14.73 -21.00 17.15
CA PHE A 282 15.63 -21.58 16.16
C PHE A 282 15.88 -20.57 15.04
N SER A 283 17.10 -20.57 14.49
CA SER A 283 17.45 -19.66 13.40
C SER A 283 17.88 -20.46 12.18
N LEU A 284 17.21 -20.22 11.06
CA LEU A 284 17.62 -20.74 9.75
C LEU A 284 18.51 -19.69 9.06
N ARG A 285 19.74 -20.08 8.73
CA ARG A 285 20.72 -19.22 8.06
C ARG A 285 20.75 -19.48 6.56
N ALA A 286 21.06 -18.45 5.79
CA ALA A 286 21.28 -18.58 4.35
C ALA A 286 22.42 -19.57 4.05
N ASN A 287 22.25 -20.36 2.99
CA ASN A 287 23.26 -21.29 2.48
C ASN A 287 23.84 -22.27 3.52
N GLN A 288 23.04 -22.70 4.47
CA GLN A 288 23.45 -23.76 5.42
C GLN A 288 23.69 -25.09 4.70
N THR A 289 24.65 -25.88 5.25
CA THR A 289 24.89 -27.25 4.77
C THR A 289 23.66 -28.13 5.00
N GLU A 290 23.51 -29.18 4.20
CA GLU A 290 22.37 -30.11 4.34
C GLU A 290 22.38 -30.81 5.72
N GLU A 291 23.53 -31.10 6.28
CA GLU A 291 23.64 -31.67 7.63
C GLU A 291 23.03 -30.74 8.70
N LYS A 292 23.34 -29.45 8.63
CA LYS A 292 22.75 -28.45 9.53
C LYS A 292 21.25 -28.31 9.31
N ASN A 293 20.80 -28.29 8.05
CA ASN A 293 19.39 -28.27 7.70
C ASN A 293 18.66 -29.48 8.24
N GLN A 294 19.27 -30.70 8.14
CA GLN A 294 18.66 -31.92 8.66
C GLN A 294 18.55 -31.89 10.19
N ARG A 295 19.62 -31.54 10.90
CA ARG A 295 19.57 -31.39 12.36
C ARG A 295 18.53 -30.39 12.83
N LEU A 296 18.36 -29.31 12.09
CA LEU A 296 17.34 -28.31 12.40
C LEU A 296 15.91 -28.87 12.19
N ARG A 297 15.67 -29.60 11.07
CA ARG A 297 14.39 -30.28 10.83
C ARG A 297 14.08 -31.29 11.91
N ASP A 298 15.07 -32.11 12.30
CA ASP A 298 14.95 -33.13 13.38
C ASP A 298 14.61 -32.47 14.71
N SER A 299 15.27 -31.36 15.05
CA SER A 299 14.95 -30.59 16.25
C SER A 299 13.55 -30.04 16.24
N LEU A 300 13.09 -29.46 15.09
CA LEU A 300 11.77 -28.91 14.96
C LEU A 300 10.66 -29.97 15.03
N SER A 301 10.94 -31.20 14.56
CA SER A 301 9.96 -32.31 14.56
C SER A 301 9.57 -32.75 15.97
N THR A 302 10.35 -32.41 16.98
CA THR A 302 10.04 -32.76 18.40
C THR A 302 8.92 -31.84 18.99
N TYR A 303 8.57 -30.74 18.32
CA TYR A 303 7.59 -29.80 18.83
C TYR A 303 6.20 -30.05 18.23
N LYS A 304 5.17 -29.94 19.05
CA LYS A 304 3.77 -30.12 18.64
C LYS A 304 3.26 -28.98 17.77
N ARG A 305 3.95 -27.85 17.73
CA ARG A 305 3.59 -26.66 16.94
C ARG A 305 4.82 -25.86 16.56
N ILE A 306 4.83 -25.40 15.33
CA ILE A 306 5.93 -24.64 14.76
C ILE A 306 5.39 -23.33 14.20
N ILE A 307 6.03 -22.20 14.57
CA ILE A 307 5.83 -20.90 13.93
C ILE A 307 7.08 -20.61 13.10
N VAL A 308 6.90 -20.33 11.82
CA VAL A 308 7.97 -19.94 10.90
C VAL A 308 7.82 -18.44 10.64
N ALA A 309 8.72 -17.63 11.17
CA ALA A 309 8.71 -16.18 11.01
C ALA A 309 9.73 -15.78 9.93
N VAL A 310 9.24 -15.19 8.84
CA VAL A 310 10.02 -14.81 7.66
C VAL A 310 10.14 -13.29 7.62
N SER A 311 11.35 -12.77 7.84
CA SER A 311 11.72 -11.34 7.66
C SER A 311 12.56 -11.10 6.40
N GLU A 312 13.14 -12.18 5.84
CA GLU A 312 14.04 -12.13 4.69
C GLU A 312 13.25 -11.97 3.36
N GLN A 313 13.72 -11.06 2.51
CA GLN A 313 13.11 -10.81 1.20
C GLN A 313 13.62 -11.75 0.09
N ARG A 314 14.80 -12.35 0.26
CA ARG A 314 15.40 -13.29 -0.68
C ARG A 314 15.39 -14.69 -0.11
N LEU A 315 14.41 -15.50 -0.49
CA LEU A 315 14.25 -16.85 0.05
C LEU A 315 14.97 -17.94 -0.77
N ALA A 316 15.56 -17.61 -1.90
CA ALA A 316 16.32 -18.57 -2.71
C ALA A 316 17.43 -19.31 -1.93
N PRO A 317 18.24 -18.65 -1.05
CA PRO A 317 19.25 -19.33 -0.25
C PRO A 317 18.71 -20.31 0.80
N TYR A 318 17.42 -20.25 1.11
CA TYR A 318 16.72 -21.07 2.10
C TYR A 318 15.90 -22.21 1.46
N GLN A 319 15.74 -22.18 0.13
CA GLN A 319 14.97 -23.22 -0.60
C GLN A 319 15.42 -24.65 -0.30
N PRO A 320 16.71 -25.00 -0.15
CA PRO A 320 17.11 -26.37 0.17
C PRO A 320 16.52 -26.88 1.48
N PHE A 321 16.35 -26.01 2.48
CA PHE A 321 15.68 -26.36 3.72
C PHE A 321 14.17 -26.59 3.49
N PHE A 322 13.50 -25.62 2.86
CA PHE A 322 12.04 -25.66 2.68
C PHE A 322 11.58 -26.74 1.70
N ALA A 323 12.41 -27.14 0.75
CA ALA A 323 12.11 -28.24 -0.17
C ALA A 323 11.87 -29.59 0.54
N LYS A 324 12.49 -29.75 1.71
CA LYS A 324 12.40 -30.98 2.53
C LYS A 324 11.66 -30.74 3.86
N PHE A 325 11.24 -29.53 4.14
CA PHE A 325 10.54 -29.17 5.37
C PHE A 325 9.03 -29.38 5.22
N VAL A 326 8.60 -30.60 5.53
CA VAL A 326 7.20 -30.98 5.61
C VAL A 326 6.95 -31.57 7.00
N PRO A 327 6.78 -30.71 8.03
CA PRO A 327 6.60 -31.18 9.40
C PRO A 327 5.25 -31.90 9.55
N GLU A 328 5.21 -32.98 10.34
CA GLU A 328 3.96 -33.63 10.76
C GLU A 328 3.13 -32.72 11.68
N SER A 329 3.84 -31.91 12.49
CA SER A 329 3.22 -30.93 13.37
C SER A 329 2.69 -29.72 12.59
N PRO A 330 1.56 -29.13 13.01
CA PRO A 330 1.03 -27.94 12.38
C PRO A 330 2.05 -26.80 12.33
N ALA A 331 2.34 -26.31 11.11
CA ALA A 331 3.22 -25.17 10.89
C ALA A 331 2.42 -23.92 10.51
N ILE A 332 2.70 -22.80 11.19
CA ILE A 332 2.12 -21.49 10.97
C ILE A 332 3.20 -20.60 10.38
N TYR A 333 2.97 -20.05 9.18
CA TYR A 333 3.91 -19.17 8.51
C TYR A 333 3.51 -17.72 8.69
N LEU A 334 4.44 -16.90 9.15
CA LEU A 334 4.29 -15.46 9.33
C LEU A 334 5.25 -14.74 8.38
N PHE A 335 4.72 -13.93 7.48
CA PHE A 335 5.53 -13.15 6.54
C PHE A 335 5.53 -11.67 6.92
N PHE A 336 6.67 -11.16 7.33
CA PHE A 336 6.92 -9.74 7.58
C PHE A 336 7.53 -9.04 6.35
N THR A 337 7.29 -9.59 5.20
CA THR A 337 7.78 -9.18 3.88
C THR A 337 6.60 -9.00 2.93
N PRO A 338 6.81 -8.41 1.73
CA PRO A 338 5.78 -8.42 0.70
C PRO A 338 5.29 -9.83 0.39
N GLY A 339 3.97 -10.02 0.29
CA GLY A 339 3.34 -11.34 0.17
C GLY A 339 3.89 -12.22 -0.95
N LYS A 340 4.28 -11.62 -2.09
CA LYS A 340 4.88 -12.36 -3.22
C LYS A 340 6.16 -13.15 -2.85
N MET A 341 6.83 -12.80 -1.75
CA MET A 341 8.04 -13.52 -1.34
C MET A 341 7.75 -14.97 -0.96
N MET A 342 6.52 -15.29 -0.50
CA MET A 342 6.12 -16.65 -0.17
C MET A 342 6.14 -17.59 -1.39
N LEU A 343 5.98 -17.06 -2.60
CA LEU A 343 6.02 -17.85 -3.84
C LEU A 343 7.37 -18.53 -4.07
N GLN A 344 8.45 -18.00 -3.49
CA GLN A 344 9.77 -18.63 -3.55
C GLN A 344 9.84 -19.94 -2.76
N ILE A 345 8.93 -20.14 -1.81
CA ILE A 345 8.81 -21.36 -0.99
C ILE A 345 7.38 -21.94 -1.02
N GLN A 346 6.68 -21.76 -2.15
CA GLN A 346 5.25 -22.08 -2.32
C GLN A 346 4.89 -23.50 -1.91
N ARG A 347 5.77 -24.50 -2.12
CA ARG A 347 5.53 -25.88 -1.70
C ARG A 347 5.35 -26.00 -0.17
N ALA A 348 6.21 -25.37 0.60
CA ALA A 348 6.11 -25.38 2.06
C ALA A 348 4.86 -24.60 2.53
N VAL A 349 4.57 -23.46 1.91
CA VAL A 349 3.39 -22.64 2.21
C VAL A 349 2.09 -23.37 1.90
N ALA A 350 2.02 -24.15 0.80
CA ALA A 350 0.84 -24.95 0.45
C ALA A 350 0.46 -25.97 1.54
N HIS A 351 1.44 -26.47 2.30
CA HIS A 351 1.23 -27.41 3.43
C HIS A 351 1.00 -26.69 4.76
N ALA A 352 1.12 -25.36 4.82
CA ALA A 352 0.92 -24.60 6.04
C ALA A 352 -0.48 -24.80 6.63
N SER A 353 -0.55 -24.90 7.95
CA SER A 353 -1.82 -24.93 8.70
C SER A 353 -2.46 -23.55 8.80
N ALA A 354 -1.63 -22.51 8.90
CA ALA A 354 -2.05 -21.13 8.75
C ALA A 354 -0.93 -20.29 8.10
N VAL A 355 -1.33 -19.26 7.36
CA VAL A 355 -0.42 -18.29 6.75
C VAL A 355 -0.91 -16.91 7.10
N VAL A 356 -0.03 -16.08 7.67
CA VAL A 356 -0.34 -14.71 8.09
C VAL A 356 0.65 -13.75 7.44
N LEU A 357 0.12 -12.71 6.79
CA LEU A 357 0.90 -11.61 6.24
C LEU A 357 0.87 -10.42 7.19
N GLY A 358 2.03 -9.98 7.68
CA GLY A 358 2.19 -8.72 8.38
C GLY A 358 2.57 -7.58 7.43
N HIS A 359 3.06 -7.89 6.21
CA HIS A 359 3.51 -6.93 5.18
C HIS A 359 4.68 -6.01 5.56
N SER A 360 5.08 -5.97 6.82
CA SER A 360 6.15 -5.13 7.35
C SER A 360 6.87 -5.85 8.50
N TYR A 361 8.18 -5.66 8.59
CA TYR A 361 9.00 -6.17 9.70
C TYR A 361 9.07 -5.20 10.90
N SER A 362 8.28 -4.12 10.92
CA SER A 362 8.27 -3.19 12.05
C SER A 362 7.88 -3.90 13.35
N SER A 363 8.47 -3.45 14.46
CA SER A 363 8.20 -4.04 15.78
C SER A 363 6.72 -3.99 16.18
N ASP A 364 5.99 -2.97 15.72
CA ASP A 364 4.55 -2.83 15.99
C ASP A 364 3.75 -3.91 15.27
N VAL A 365 4.02 -4.13 13.98
CA VAL A 365 3.36 -5.19 13.20
C VAL A 365 3.68 -6.57 13.77
N GLN A 366 4.91 -6.83 14.18
CA GLN A 366 5.28 -8.09 14.81
C GLN A 366 4.48 -8.37 16.09
N ARG A 367 4.32 -7.34 16.95
CA ARG A 367 3.46 -7.44 18.15
C ARG A 367 2.01 -7.70 17.79
N GLN A 368 1.47 -6.95 16.84
CA GLN A 368 0.09 -7.10 16.38
C GLN A 368 -0.18 -8.49 15.78
N VAL A 369 0.73 -9.03 14.96
CA VAL A 369 0.62 -10.39 14.42
C VAL A 369 0.60 -11.41 15.57
N ALA A 370 1.48 -11.29 16.57
CA ALA A 370 1.43 -12.16 17.74
C ALA A 370 0.07 -12.08 18.47
N ASP A 371 -0.48 -10.87 18.62
CA ASP A 371 -1.79 -10.67 19.25
C ASP A 371 -2.93 -11.30 18.42
N VAL A 372 -2.87 -11.21 17.10
CA VAL A 372 -3.82 -11.87 16.18
C VAL A 372 -3.77 -13.39 16.34
N LEU A 373 -2.58 -14.00 16.45
CA LEU A 373 -2.44 -15.45 16.61
C LEU A 373 -3.19 -15.96 17.86
N PHE A 374 -3.31 -15.15 18.91
CA PHE A 374 -3.99 -15.50 20.17
C PHE A 374 -5.37 -14.83 20.34
N ALA A 375 -5.95 -14.29 19.26
CA ALA A 375 -7.20 -13.52 19.26
C ALA A 375 -7.24 -12.42 20.32
N LYS A 376 -6.13 -11.73 20.52
CA LYS A 376 -6.05 -10.50 21.34
C LYS A 376 -6.24 -9.26 20.48
N ALA A 377 -6.08 -9.39 19.17
CA ALA A 377 -6.40 -8.39 18.16
C ALA A 377 -7.21 -9.03 17.02
N SER A 378 -7.99 -8.22 16.29
CA SER A 378 -8.71 -8.66 15.09
C SER A 378 -7.76 -8.74 13.91
N ALA A 379 -8.10 -9.60 12.94
CA ALA A 379 -7.56 -9.52 11.58
C ALA A 379 -8.72 -9.79 10.61
N ASP A 380 -8.96 -8.86 9.72
CA ASP A 380 -9.97 -8.91 8.67
C ASP A 380 -9.42 -8.47 7.30
N GLY A 381 -8.10 -8.34 7.22
CA GLY A 381 -7.40 -7.99 6.00
C GLY A 381 -7.66 -9.00 4.89
N GLN A 382 -7.78 -8.48 3.66
CA GLN A 382 -7.96 -9.26 2.43
C GLN A 382 -6.89 -8.88 1.42
N LEU A 383 -6.47 -9.86 0.61
CA LEU A 383 -5.53 -9.60 -0.46
C LEU A 383 -6.12 -8.61 -1.49
N SER A 384 -5.37 -7.56 -1.76
CA SER A 384 -5.70 -6.61 -2.84
C SER A 384 -5.24 -7.10 -4.22
N ALA A 385 -4.33 -8.08 -4.26
CA ALA A 385 -3.84 -8.74 -5.47
C ALA A 385 -3.55 -10.21 -5.18
N SER A 386 -3.70 -11.05 -6.18
CA SER A 386 -3.46 -12.49 -6.08
C SER A 386 -1.97 -12.80 -5.78
N LEU A 387 -1.73 -13.91 -5.13
CA LEU A 387 -0.40 -14.44 -4.84
C LEU A 387 -0.25 -15.80 -5.56
N GLY A 388 0.02 -15.71 -6.85
CA GLY A 388 0.06 -16.87 -7.74
C GLY A 388 -1.27 -17.65 -7.72
N GLU A 389 -1.19 -18.96 -7.87
CA GLU A 389 -2.35 -19.84 -7.80
C GLU A 389 -2.77 -20.19 -6.35
N LEU A 390 -1.94 -19.86 -5.35
CA LEU A 390 -2.18 -20.26 -3.96
C LEU A 390 -3.31 -19.46 -3.30
N PHE A 391 -3.33 -18.15 -3.55
CA PHE A 391 -4.26 -17.26 -2.88
C PHE A 391 -4.79 -16.22 -3.86
N PRO A 392 -6.08 -16.26 -4.21
CA PRO A 392 -6.70 -15.29 -5.12
C PRO A 392 -6.87 -13.93 -4.44
N THR A 393 -7.13 -12.90 -5.24
CA THR A 393 -7.60 -11.60 -4.74
C THR A 393 -8.81 -11.77 -3.85
N GLY A 394 -8.88 -11.00 -2.78
CA GLY A 394 -9.92 -11.11 -1.76
C GLY A 394 -9.71 -12.23 -0.74
N ALA A 395 -8.66 -13.07 -0.89
CA ALA A 395 -8.36 -14.08 0.11
C ALA A 395 -8.05 -13.44 1.46
N GLY A 396 -8.73 -13.94 2.50
CA GLY A 396 -8.56 -13.50 3.88
C GLY A 396 -9.53 -14.21 4.80
N VAL A 397 -9.08 -14.61 5.97
CA VAL A 397 -9.87 -15.25 7.03
C VAL A 397 -9.96 -14.31 8.21
N THR A 398 -11.17 -14.01 8.66
CA THR A 398 -11.38 -13.13 9.80
C THR A 398 -11.01 -13.83 11.11
N ILE A 399 -10.19 -13.17 11.93
CA ILE A 399 -9.95 -13.53 13.33
C ILE A 399 -10.63 -12.47 14.20
N THR A 400 -11.55 -12.91 15.04
CA THR A 400 -12.27 -12.03 15.96
C THR A 400 -11.64 -12.12 17.36
N PRO A 401 -11.34 -11.01 18.03
CA PRO A 401 -10.84 -11.01 19.40
C PRO A 401 -11.82 -11.65 20.36
N LYS A 402 -11.30 -12.47 21.29
CA LYS A 402 -12.11 -13.04 22.38
C LYS A 402 -12.32 -12.05 23.54
N THR A 403 -11.52 -10.98 23.57
CA THR A 403 -11.57 -9.92 24.58
C THR A 403 -11.36 -8.57 23.87
N PRO A 404 -11.96 -7.47 24.35
CA PRO A 404 -11.73 -6.14 23.79
C PRO A 404 -10.23 -5.80 23.75
N LEU A 405 -9.84 -5.01 22.74
CA LEU A 405 -8.48 -4.49 22.62
C LEU A 405 -8.06 -3.78 23.92
N HIS A 406 -6.94 -4.15 24.48
CA HIS A 406 -6.29 -3.38 25.53
C HIS A 406 -5.60 -2.17 24.89
N PHE A 407 -6.18 -1.00 25.05
CA PHE A 407 -5.52 0.26 24.74
C PHE A 407 -4.50 0.58 25.81
N VAL A 408 -3.34 1.06 25.40
CA VAL A 408 -2.32 1.59 26.31
C VAL A 408 -2.65 3.08 26.50
N PRO A 409 -3.11 3.52 27.66
CA PRO A 409 -3.58 4.90 27.88
C PRO A 409 -2.56 5.96 27.49
N GLU A 410 -1.28 5.68 27.69
CA GLU A 410 -0.17 6.56 27.36
C GLU A 410 -0.05 6.88 25.87
N GLU A 411 -0.50 5.96 25.00
CA GLU A 411 -0.52 6.19 23.54
C GLU A 411 -1.53 7.28 23.14
N TYR A 412 -2.51 7.55 24.01
CA TYR A 412 -3.56 8.56 23.83
C TYR A 412 -3.35 9.80 24.71
N GLY A 413 -2.18 9.93 25.31
CA GLY A 413 -1.88 11.04 26.21
C GLY A 413 -2.54 10.94 27.60
N LEU A 414 -3.12 9.78 27.91
CA LEU A 414 -3.66 9.48 29.23
C LEU A 414 -2.60 8.79 30.10
N SER A 415 -2.68 8.96 31.39
CA SER A 415 -1.77 8.31 32.34
C SER A 415 -2.44 7.10 33.00
N SER A 416 -1.88 5.91 32.81
CA SER A 416 -2.33 4.70 33.51
C SER A 416 -2.34 4.89 35.04
N ALA A 417 -1.39 5.65 35.59
CA ALA A 417 -1.33 5.96 37.00
C ALA A 417 -2.51 6.84 37.46
N HIS A 418 -2.92 7.80 36.62
CA HIS A 418 -4.10 8.61 36.91
C HIS A 418 -5.40 7.82 36.76
N LEU A 419 -5.50 6.95 35.74
CA LEU A 419 -6.68 6.09 35.53
C LEU A 419 -6.90 5.11 36.69
N LYS A 420 -5.85 4.57 37.32
CA LYS A 420 -5.95 3.74 38.52
C LYS A 420 -6.63 4.42 39.70
N ARG A 421 -6.67 5.76 39.72
CA ARG A 421 -7.45 6.49 40.75
C ARG A 421 -8.95 6.29 40.60
N ILE A 422 -9.44 6.05 39.38
CA ILE A 422 -10.82 5.72 39.10
C ILE A 422 -11.20 4.41 39.79
N ASP A 423 -10.34 3.39 39.66
CA ASP A 423 -10.53 2.10 40.34
C ASP A 423 -10.61 2.27 41.87
N SER A 424 -9.71 3.12 42.42
CA SER A 424 -9.71 3.38 43.86
C SER A 424 -11.01 4.04 44.34
N ILE A 425 -11.50 5.03 43.59
CA ILE A 425 -12.77 5.73 43.90
C ILE A 425 -13.95 4.76 43.79
N ALA A 426 -13.98 3.96 42.74
CA ALA A 426 -15.04 2.98 42.49
C ALA A 426 -15.09 1.92 43.59
N LEU A 427 -13.93 1.36 43.98
CA LEU A 427 -13.83 0.36 45.05
C LEU A 427 -14.18 0.93 46.42
N ASP A 428 -13.83 2.19 46.67
CA ASP A 428 -14.18 2.84 47.93
C ASP A 428 -15.71 3.04 48.06
N GLY A 429 -16.36 3.48 46.99
CA GLY A 429 -17.83 3.61 46.97
C GLY A 429 -18.55 2.27 47.18
N ILE A 430 -18.02 1.17 46.64
CA ILE A 430 -18.55 -0.18 46.88
C ILE A 430 -18.36 -0.56 48.36
N ARG A 431 -17.17 -0.33 48.93
CA ARG A 431 -16.89 -0.63 50.36
C ARG A 431 -17.77 0.16 51.31
N GLN A 432 -18.10 1.40 50.96
CA GLN A 432 -19.00 2.25 51.75
C GLN A 432 -20.47 1.93 51.53
N GLY A 433 -20.79 0.97 50.66
CA GLY A 433 -22.17 0.57 50.36
C GLY A 433 -22.96 1.62 49.57
N ALA A 434 -22.26 2.58 48.92
CA ALA A 434 -22.90 3.61 48.11
C ALA A 434 -23.56 3.04 46.84
N TYR A 435 -22.99 1.96 46.30
CA TYR A 435 -23.54 1.17 45.18
C TYR A 435 -22.97 -0.26 45.19
N PRO A 436 -23.75 -1.25 44.69
CA PRO A 436 -23.37 -2.68 44.74
C PRO A 436 -22.26 -3.04 43.72
N GLY A 437 -22.03 -2.19 42.72
CA GLY A 437 -21.03 -2.31 41.66
C GLY A 437 -21.09 -1.13 40.72
N CYS A 438 -20.04 -0.92 39.94
CA CYS A 438 -20.00 0.13 38.91
C CYS A 438 -19.20 -0.32 37.71
N GLN A 439 -19.51 0.28 36.58
CA GLN A 439 -18.72 0.21 35.35
C GLN A 439 -18.39 1.64 34.92
N VAL A 440 -17.11 1.91 34.69
CA VAL A 440 -16.64 3.22 34.24
C VAL A 440 -16.07 3.08 32.83
N VAL A 441 -16.58 3.89 31.89
CA VAL A 441 -16.12 3.97 30.51
C VAL A 441 -15.65 5.38 30.26
N VAL A 442 -14.41 5.51 29.75
CA VAL A 442 -13.85 6.77 29.29
C VAL A 442 -13.78 6.68 27.76
N LEU A 443 -14.50 7.56 27.06
CA LEU A 443 -14.62 7.61 25.59
C LEU A 443 -13.73 8.72 25.03
#